data_673b9f905bf63f9dbed71a8d5dcee199
#
_entry.id   673b9f905bf63f9dbed71a8d5dcee199
#
_cell.length_a   1.000
_cell.length_b   1.000
_cell.length_c   1.000
_cell.angle_alpha   90.00
_cell.angle_beta   90.00
_cell.angle_gamma   90.00
#
_symmetry.space_group_name_H-M   'P 1'
#
loop_
_entity.id
_entity.type
_entity.pdbx_description
1 polymer ?
#
loop_
_entity_poly.entity_id
_entity_poly.type
_entity_poly.pdbx_seq_one_letter_code
_entity_poly.pdbx_strand_id
1 'polypeptide(L)' 'MITEQARSITKEAKYLTYPITEIVVKLSSLADEHGLEKEMEYALDEVREAQRKLESAFFRCEDVFYELEMKENEYDEG' A
#
# COMPACT_ATOMS: atom_id res chain seq x y z
N MET A 1 5.58 -21.12 7.25
CA MET A 1 5.55 -21.14 5.78
C MET A 1 5.75 -19.75 5.20
N ILE A 2 6.37 -19.69 4.04
CA ILE A 2 6.71 -18.43 3.36
C ILE A 2 5.47 -17.56 3.10
N THR A 3 4.37 -18.17 2.65
CA THR A 3 3.16 -17.42 2.32
C THR A 3 2.51 -16.77 3.55
N GLU A 4 2.51 -17.45 4.68
CA GLU A 4 1.98 -16.89 5.92
C GLU A 4 2.83 -15.73 6.40
N GLN A 5 4.16 -15.87 6.32
CA GLN A 5 5.08 -14.80 6.67
C GLN A 5 4.90 -13.59 5.74
N ALA A 6 4.79 -13.84 4.44
CA ALA A 6 4.56 -12.79 3.45
C ALA A 6 3.24 -12.06 3.68
N ARG A 7 2.17 -12.77 3.99
CA ARG A 7 0.87 -12.18 4.31
C ARG A 7 0.93 -11.31 5.55
N SER A 8 1.66 -11.77 6.57
CA SER A 8 1.84 -11.01 7.80
C SER A 8 2.56 -9.70 7.55
N ILE A 9 3.64 -9.74 6.76
CA ILE A 9 4.42 -8.55 6.39
C ILE A 9 3.57 -7.61 5.53
N THR A 10 2.84 -8.15 4.55
CA THR A 10 1.96 -7.35 3.68
C THR A 10 0.86 -6.68 4.49
N LYS A 11 0.32 -7.38 5.47
CA LYS A 11 -0.70 -6.83 6.38
C LYS A 11 -0.14 -5.67 7.21
N GLU A 12 1.07 -5.81 7.73
CA GLU A 12 1.76 -4.71 8.43
C GLU A 12 1.94 -3.50 7.52
N ALA A 13 2.33 -3.73 6.27
CA ALA A 13 2.50 -2.68 5.28
C ALA A 13 1.19 -1.95 5.00
N LYS A 14 0.07 -2.68 4.91
CA LYS A 14 -1.26 -2.08 4.74
C LYS A 14 -1.63 -1.19 5.92
N TYR A 15 -1.31 -1.60 7.13
CA TYR A 15 -1.55 -0.78 8.32
C TYR A 15 -0.77 0.53 8.30
N LEU A 16 0.40 0.55 7.66
CA LEU A 16 1.19 1.77 7.50
C LEU A 16 0.58 2.73 6.47
N THR A 17 -0.22 2.23 5.53
CA THR A 17 -0.86 3.10 4.53
C THR A 17 -2.09 3.82 5.08
N TYR A 18 -2.76 3.29 6.09
CA TYR A 18 -3.90 3.96 6.72
C TYR A 18 -3.56 5.32 7.33
N PRO A 19 -2.46 5.45 8.10
CA PRO A 19 -2.05 6.77 8.61
C PRO A 19 -1.79 7.78 7.50
N ILE A 20 -1.30 7.34 6.33
CA ILE A 20 -1.08 8.22 5.18
C ILE A 20 -2.40 8.83 4.71
N THR A 21 -3.47 8.03 4.63
CA THR A 21 -4.80 8.50 4.25
C THR A 21 -5.30 9.60 5.22
N GLU A 22 -5.13 9.38 6.52
CA GLU A 22 -5.50 10.37 7.54
C GLU A 22 -4.71 11.67 7.38
N ILE A 23 -3.41 11.56 7.11
CA ILE A 23 -2.55 12.72 6.90
C ILE A 23 -3.01 13.51 5.67
N VAL A 24 -3.36 12.84 4.57
CA VAL A 24 -3.87 13.48 3.36
C VAL A 24 -5.15 14.24 3.67
N VAL A 25 -6.07 13.65 4.41
CA VAL A 25 -7.34 14.29 4.80
C VAL A 25 -7.07 15.53 5.67
N LYS A 26 -6.17 15.43 6.64
CA LYS A 26 -5.81 16.56 7.52
C LYS A 26 -5.16 17.69 6.74
N LEU A 27 -4.26 17.38 5.81
CA LEU A 27 -3.62 18.38 4.96
C LEU A 27 -4.63 19.06 4.02
N SER A 28 -5.56 18.29 3.46
CA SER A 28 -6.65 18.82 2.64
C SER A 28 -7.52 19.80 3.41
N SER A 29 -7.91 19.43 4.63
CA SER A 29 -8.74 20.30 5.50
C SER A 29 -8.00 21.59 5.85
N LEU A 30 -6.71 21.49 6.16
CA LEU A 30 -5.88 22.63 6.49
C LEU A 30 -5.74 23.57 5.28
N ALA A 31 -5.55 23.01 4.10
CA ALA A 31 -5.47 23.77 2.85
C ALA A 31 -6.78 24.52 2.60
N ASP A 32 -7.92 23.86 2.79
CA ASP A 32 -9.25 24.46 2.60
C ASP A 32 -9.45 25.64 3.56
N GLU A 33 -9.05 25.49 4.82
CA GLU A 33 -9.18 26.55 5.84
C GLU A 33 -8.39 27.81 5.48
N HIS A 34 -7.27 27.65 4.81
CA HIS A 34 -6.36 28.76 4.49
C HIS A 34 -6.42 29.21 3.03
N GLY A 35 -7.34 28.65 2.24
CA GLY A 35 -7.48 28.98 0.83
C GLY A 35 -6.29 28.57 -0.03
N LEU A 36 -5.59 27.49 0.36
CA LEU A 36 -4.42 26.99 -0.31
C LEU A 36 -4.70 25.74 -1.16
N GLU A 37 -5.95 25.53 -1.53
CA GLU A 37 -6.41 24.33 -2.23
C GLU A 37 -5.65 24.10 -3.55
N LYS A 38 -5.45 25.16 -4.32
CA LYS A 38 -4.76 25.06 -5.62
C LYS A 38 -3.28 24.75 -5.47
N GLU A 39 -2.64 25.38 -4.51
CA GLU A 39 -1.21 25.21 -4.23
C GLU A 39 -0.90 23.80 -3.71
N MET A 40 -1.83 23.23 -2.95
CA MET A 40 -1.67 21.89 -2.36
C MET A 40 -2.13 20.77 -3.29
N GLU A 41 -2.92 21.06 -4.29
CA GLU A 41 -3.53 20.06 -5.18
C GLU A 41 -2.50 19.09 -5.78
N TYR A 42 -1.43 19.62 -6.36
CA TYR A 42 -0.38 18.82 -6.97
C TYR A 42 0.33 17.91 -5.96
N ALA A 43 0.67 18.49 -4.81
CA ALA A 43 1.37 17.75 -3.77
C ALA A 43 0.50 16.62 -3.22
N LEU A 44 -0.78 16.88 -2.99
CA LEU A 44 -1.71 15.88 -2.49
C LEU A 44 -1.98 14.79 -3.51
N ASP A 45 -2.08 15.14 -4.79
CA ASP A 45 -2.23 14.16 -5.86
C ASP A 45 -1.03 13.24 -5.96
N GLU A 46 0.18 13.78 -5.80
CA GLU A 46 1.40 12.98 -5.79
C GLU A 46 1.42 11.99 -4.61
N VAL A 47 0.98 12.43 -3.44
CA VAL A 47 0.89 11.55 -2.26
C VAL A 47 -0.10 10.42 -2.50
N ARG A 48 -1.28 10.74 -3.05
CA ARG A 48 -2.30 9.74 -3.37
C ARG A 48 -1.81 8.73 -4.41
N GLU A 49 -1.10 9.21 -5.43
CA GLU A 49 -0.51 8.35 -6.45
C GLU A 49 0.56 7.43 -5.87
N ALA A 50 1.42 7.97 -5.02
CA ALA A 50 2.44 7.20 -4.33
C ALA A 50 1.81 6.13 -3.44
N GLN A 51 0.73 6.45 -2.76
CA GLN A 51 -0.01 5.50 -1.93
C GLN A 51 -0.56 4.34 -2.77
N ARG A 52 -1.18 4.64 -3.91
CA ARG A 52 -1.71 3.62 -4.82
C ARG A 52 -0.61 2.71 -5.36
N LYS A 53 0.52 3.30 -5.75
CA LYS A 53 1.67 2.54 -6.26
C LYS A 53 2.24 1.64 -5.17
N LEU A 54 2.29 2.13 -3.95
CA LEU A 54 2.79 1.36 -2.81
C LEU A 54 1.89 0.16 -2.53
N GLU A 55 0.58 0.36 -2.49
CA GLU A 55 -0.40 -0.71 -2.31
C GLU A 55 -0.29 -1.76 -3.42
N SER A 56 -0.21 -1.30 -4.68
CA SER A 56 -0.04 -2.19 -5.83
C SER A 56 1.26 -3.00 -5.75
N ALA A 57 2.35 -2.37 -5.31
CA ALA A 57 3.63 -3.05 -5.14
C ALA A 57 3.55 -4.15 -4.07
N PHE A 58 2.88 -3.87 -2.96
CA PHE A 58 2.70 -4.87 -1.90
C PHE A 58 1.86 -6.05 -2.36
N PHE A 59 0.79 -5.80 -3.14
CA PHE A 59 0.00 -6.88 -3.73
C PHE A 59 0.83 -7.76 -4.67
N ARG A 60 1.71 -7.15 -5.47
CA ARG A 60 2.61 -7.90 -6.35
C ARG A 60 3.59 -8.77 -5.56
N CYS A 61 4.11 -8.25 -4.48
CA CYS A 61 4.98 -9.03 -3.59
C CYS A 61 4.25 -10.25 -3.02
N GLU A 62 3.01 -10.05 -2.59
CA GLU A 62 2.18 -11.13 -2.08
C GLU A 62 1.95 -12.21 -3.15
N ASP A 63 1.65 -11.80 -4.38
CA ASP A 63 1.45 -12.72 -5.50
C ASP A 63 2.70 -13.54 -5.81
N VAL A 64 3.88 -12.93 -5.76
CA VAL A 64 5.15 -13.64 -5.98
C VAL A 64 5.34 -14.76 -4.95
N PHE A 65 5.10 -14.49 -3.68
CA PHE A 65 5.22 -15.49 -2.63
C PHE A 65 4.15 -16.57 -2.75
N TYR A 66 2.95 -16.19 -3.15
CA TYR A 66 1.86 -17.14 -3.39
C TYR A 66 2.21 -18.13 -4.51
N GLU A 67 2.76 -17.63 -5.62
CA GLU A 67 3.21 -18.48 -6.73
C GLU A 67 4.32 -19.44 -6.30
N LEU A 68 5.26 -18.97 -5.48
CA LEU A 68 6.33 -19.80 -4.96
C LEU A 68 5.78 -20.94 -4.10
N GLU A 69 4.81 -20.67 -3.24
CA GLU A 69 4.16 -21.70 -2.44
C GLU A 69 3.42 -22.73 -3.29
N MET A 70 2.74 -22.29 -4.33
CA MET A 70 2.06 -23.18 -5.25
C MET A 70 3.04 -24.13 -5.94
N LYS A 71 4.21 -23.64 -6.35
CA LYS A 71 5.25 -24.47 -6.95
C LYS A 71 5.80 -25.50 -5.96
N GLU A 72 6.01 -25.12 -4.71
CA GLU A 72 6.45 -26.02 -3.66
C GLU A 72 5.44 -27.14 -3.42
N ASN A 73 4.14 -26.80 -3.41
CA ASN A 73 3.07 -27.76 -3.24
C ASN A 73 3.00 -28.75 -4.42
N GLU A 74 3.23 -28.28 -5.63
CA GLU A 74 3.29 -29.15 -6.81
C GLU A 74 4.41 -30.18 -6.69
N TYR A 75 5.56 -29.78 -6.16
CA TYR A 75 6.68 -30.70 -5.94
C TYR A 75 6.39 -31.74 -4.87
N ASP A 76 5.68 -31.34 -3.81
CA ASP A 76 5.32 -32.26 -2.73
C ASP A 76 4.31 -33.33 -3.15
N GLU A 77 3.46 -33.03 -4.11
CA GLU A 77 2.47 -33.98 -4.65
C GLU A 77 3.10 -34.97 -5.63
N GLY A 78 4.26 -34.62 -6.19
CA GLY A 78 4.99 -35.47 -7.10
C GLY A 78 5.74 -36.57 -6.38
#